data_4bea862445e5f561625c5179888544d9
#
_entry.id   4bea862445e5f561625c5179888544d9
#
_cell.length_a   1.000
_cell.length_b   1.000
_cell.length_c   1.000
_cell.angle_alpha   90.00
_cell.angle_beta   90.00
_cell.angle_gamma   90.00
#
_symmetry.space_group_name_H-M   'P 1'
#
loop_
_entity.id
_entity.type
_entity.pdbx_description
1 polymer ?
#
loop_
_entity_poly.entity_id
_entity_poly.type
_entity_poly.pdbx_seq_one_letter_code
_entity_poly.pdbx_strand_id
1 'polypeptide(L)'
;MYNPQLETFLHVADAGSFNKAAEELYITPPAVIKQITSLESSLDLKLFIRSPRGLKLTKAGESIYRDAQYVIQYCKDSVVRAKNAAEEGDKVIRIGVSPMTPGQFLLDLWPSIHAHCPDIKFKMVPYENNPENSVEILRNLGQNIDIVAGLYDQHFLEARQCAALELSREPIRCAVS
;
A
#
# COMPACT_ATOMS: atom_id res chain seq x y z
N MET A 1 6.72 -14.69 -3.52
CA MET A 1 7.63 -13.67 -4.06
C MET A 1 8.46 -12.99 -2.96
N TYR A 2 8.14 -13.12 -1.69
CA TYR A 2 8.91 -12.65 -0.53
C TYR A 2 9.13 -13.80 0.44
N ASN A 3 10.04 -13.59 1.43
CA ASN A 3 10.30 -14.58 2.46
C ASN A 3 9.07 -14.71 3.39
N PRO A 4 8.39 -15.86 3.48
CA PRO A 4 7.22 -16.04 4.34
C PRO A 4 7.47 -15.74 5.82
N GLN A 5 8.73 -15.83 6.27
CA GLN A 5 9.12 -15.52 7.64
C GLN A 5 8.90 -14.04 8.00
N LEU A 6 8.78 -13.14 7.00
CA LEU A 6 8.42 -11.75 7.23
C LEU A 6 6.99 -11.60 7.76
N GLU A 7 6.04 -12.42 7.29
CA GLU A 7 4.67 -12.42 7.86
C GLU A 7 4.69 -12.86 9.32
N THR A 8 5.39 -13.97 9.61
CA THR A 8 5.55 -14.43 11.00
C THR A 8 6.20 -13.36 11.88
N PHE A 9 7.18 -12.64 11.35
CA PHE A 9 7.85 -11.55 12.06
C PHE A 9 6.88 -10.41 12.40
N LEU A 10 6.03 -9.97 11.47
CA LEU A 10 5.01 -8.95 11.72
C LEU A 10 4.02 -9.41 12.81
N HIS A 11 3.48 -10.62 12.69
CA HIS A 11 2.56 -11.16 13.71
C HIS A 11 3.21 -11.23 15.11
N VAL A 12 4.47 -11.63 15.21
CA VAL A 12 5.19 -11.66 16.49
C VAL A 12 5.40 -10.26 17.04
N ALA A 13 5.69 -9.28 16.19
CA ALA A 13 5.88 -7.89 16.58
C ALA A 13 4.57 -7.27 17.11
N ASP A 14 3.46 -7.51 16.42
CA ASP A 14 2.13 -7.00 16.79
C ASP A 14 1.62 -7.66 18.08
N ALA A 15 1.73 -8.98 18.20
CA ALA A 15 1.30 -9.72 19.37
C ALA A 15 2.18 -9.50 20.62
N GLY A 16 3.44 -9.05 20.45
CA GLY A 16 4.44 -8.91 21.52
C GLY A 16 4.78 -10.23 22.22
N SER A 17 4.44 -11.38 21.62
CA SER A 17 4.57 -12.70 22.21
C SER A 17 4.60 -13.79 21.13
N PHE A 18 5.55 -14.71 21.23
CA PHE A 18 5.61 -15.88 20.35
C PHE A 18 4.38 -16.80 20.49
N ASN A 19 3.85 -16.94 21.71
CA ASN A 19 2.70 -17.80 21.95
C ASN A 19 1.43 -17.22 21.30
N LYS A 20 1.17 -15.94 21.50
CA LYS A 20 0.01 -15.27 20.88
C LYS A 20 0.09 -15.29 19.36
N ALA A 21 1.26 -14.98 18.80
CA ALA A 21 1.47 -15.06 17.35
C ALA A 21 1.27 -16.48 16.80
N ALA A 22 1.66 -17.49 17.56
CA ALA A 22 1.43 -18.89 17.20
C ALA A 22 -0.06 -19.25 17.15
N GLU A 23 -0.86 -18.75 18.09
CA GLU A 23 -2.31 -18.90 18.10
C GLU A 23 -2.94 -18.23 16.86
N GLU A 24 -2.57 -16.98 16.56
CA GLU A 24 -3.06 -16.23 15.39
C GLU A 24 -2.70 -16.90 14.06
N LEU A 25 -1.50 -17.49 13.98
CA LEU A 25 -1.00 -18.15 12.77
C LEU A 25 -1.42 -19.63 12.68
N TYR A 26 -2.12 -20.16 13.67
CA TYR A 26 -2.51 -21.58 13.74
C TYR A 26 -1.34 -22.55 13.63
N ILE A 27 -0.19 -22.20 14.22
CA ILE A 27 1.02 -23.05 14.29
C ILE A 27 1.53 -23.15 15.72
N THR A 28 2.54 -24.00 15.95
CA THR A 28 3.10 -24.17 17.30
C THR A 28 4.09 -23.07 17.67
N PRO A 29 4.22 -22.67 18.95
CA PRO A 29 5.22 -21.70 19.38
C PRO A 29 6.66 -22.05 18.98
N PRO A 30 7.12 -23.32 19.08
CA PRO A 30 8.44 -23.69 18.55
C PRO A 30 8.62 -23.43 17.06
N ALA A 31 7.56 -23.60 16.25
CA ALA A 31 7.62 -23.30 14.81
C ALA A 31 7.80 -21.80 14.57
N VAL A 32 7.09 -20.94 15.29
CA VAL A 32 7.26 -19.49 15.25
C VAL A 32 8.68 -19.10 15.61
N ILE A 33 9.21 -19.62 16.76
CA ILE A 33 10.57 -19.33 17.21
C ILE A 33 11.60 -19.76 16.16
N LYS A 34 11.42 -20.93 15.54
CA LYS A 34 12.30 -21.43 14.49
C LYS A 34 12.29 -20.49 13.27
N GLN A 35 11.13 -20.01 12.85
CA GLN A 35 11.02 -19.09 11.71
C GLN A 35 11.70 -17.75 12.01
N ILE A 36 11.50 -17.17 13.20
CA ILE A 36 12.15 -15.93 13.61
C ILE A 36 13.68 -16.10 13.70
N THR A 37 14.13 -17.20 14.33
CA THR A 37 15.58 -17.48 14.41
C THR A 37 16.20 -17.64 13.04
N SER A 38 15.53 -18.30 12.10
CA SER A 38 15.98 -18.45 10.72
C SER A 38 16.04 -17.09 10.00
N LEU A 39 15.03 -16.22 10.17
CA LEU A 39 15.03 -14.87 9.61
C LEU A 39 16.18 -14.04 10.17
N GLU A 40 16.33 -13.99 11.50
CA GLU A 40 17.44 -13.29 12.16
C GLU A 40 18.81 -13.77 11.68
N SER A 41 18.97 -15.10 11.52
CA SER A 41 20.21 -15.69 11.01
C SER A 41 20.48 -15.32 9.55
N SER A 42 19.46 -15.26 8.71
CA SER A 42 19.60 -14.88 7.30
C SER A 42 19.98 -13.42 7.11
N LEU A 43 19.59 -12.56 8.05
CA LEU A 43 19.88 -11.12 8.03
C LEU A 43 21.13 -10.76 8.83
N ASP A 44 21.68 -11.70 9.60
CA ASP A 44 22.74 -11.46 10.60
C ASP A 44 22.36 -10.33 11.58
N LEU A 45 21.09 -10.26 11.98
CA LEU A 45 20.53 -9.24 12.86
C LEU A 45 19.66 -9.87 13.95
N LYS A 46 19.64 -9.27 15.14
CA LYS A 46 18.63 -9.54 16.15
C LYS A 46 17.49 -8.56 15.98
N LEU A 47 16.27 -9.11 15.75
CA LEU A 47 15.06 -8.31 15.53
C LEU A 47 14.25 -8.15 16.82
N PHE A 48 14.40 -9.08 17.78
CA PHE A 48 13.68 -9.05 19.04
C PHE A 48 14.61 -9.09 20.25
N ILE A 49 14.16 -8.43 21.32
CA ILE A 49 14.72 -8.54 22.67
C ILE A 49 13.63 -8.93 23.67
N ARG A 50 13.99 -9.74 24.66
CA ARG A 50 13.12 -10.03 25.80
C ARG A 50 13.17 -8.90 26.81
N SER A 51 12.01 -8.48 27.30
CA SER A 51 11.88 -7.47 28.35
C SER A 51 10.96 -8.01 29.46
N PRO A 52 10.97 -7.42 30.66
CA PRO A 52 10.03 -7.78 31.73
C PRO A 52 8.54 -7.61 31.33
N ARG A 53 8.27 -6.81 30.30
CA ARG A 53 6.91 -6.55 29.77
C ARG A 53 6.58 -7.38 28.53
N GLY A 54 7.39 -8.39 28.18
CA GLY A 54 7.22 -9.24 27.02
C GLY A 54 8.30 -9.06 25.95
N LEU A 55 8.00 -9.46 24.73
CA LEU A 55 8.89 -9.35 23.59
C LEU A 55 8.79 -7.94 22.99
N LYS A 56 9.94 -7.37 22.61
CA LYS A 56 10.02 -6.05 21.97
C LYS A 56 10.94 -6.09 20.76
N LEU A 57 10.67 -5.24 19.80
CA LEU A 57 11.58 -5.02 18.68
C LEU A 57 12.89 -4.35 19.14
N THR A 58 13.99 -4.71 18.49
CA THR A 58 15.23 -3.93 18.51
C THR A 58 15.10 -2.74 17.56
N LYS A 59 16.06 -1.82 17.55
CA LYS A 59 16.11 -0.74 16.53
C LYS A 59 16.16 -1.30 15.10
N ALA A 60 16.90 -2.39 14.90
CA ALA A 60 16.93 -3.10 13.61
C ALA A 60 15.55 -3.72 13.30
N GLY A 61 14.91 -4.34 14.31
CA GLY A 61 13.55 -4.87 14.19
C GLY A 61 12.52 -3.81 13.81
N GLU A 62 12.58 -2.61 14.40
CA GLU A 62 11.68 -1.49 14.06
C GLU A 62 11.87 -1.02 12.62
N SER A 63 13.10 -1.00 12.12
CA SER A 63 13.38 -0.69 10.71
C SER A 63 12.80 -1.74 9.78
N ILE A 64 13.14 -3.02 10.03
CA ILE A 64 12.64 -4.15 9.23
C ILE A 64 11.11 -4.26 9.29
N TYR A 65 10.47 -3.92 10.42
CA TYR A 65 9.02 -3.98 10.55
C TYR A 65 8.31 -3.08 9.52
N ARG A 66 8.75 -1.84 9.37
CA ARG A 66 8.20 -0.91 8.38
C ARG A 66 8.42 -1.38 6.95
N ASP A 67 9.66 -1.83 6.67
CA ASP A 67 10.02 -2.29 5.34
C ASP A 67 9.32 -3.61 4.98
N ALA A 68 9.14 -4.52 5.94
CA ALA A 68 8.44 -5.79 5.74
C ALA A 68 6.97 -5.60 5.36
N GLN A 69 6.26 -4.67 6.03
CA GLN A 69 4.88 -4.34 5.67
C GLN A 69 4.80 -3.88 4.21
N TYR A 70 5.70 -2.99 3.82
CA TYR A 70 5.75 -2.48 2.44
C TYR A 70 6.06 -3.59 1.42
N VAL A 71 7.09 -4.41 1.68
CA VAL A 71 7.50 -5.49 0.76
C VAL A 71 6.39 -6.51 0.57
N ILE A 72 5.73 -6.92 1.65
CA ILE A 72 4.63 -7.89 1.59
C ILE A 72 3.48 -7.32 0.75
N GLN A 73 3.08 -6.08 1.01
CA GLN A 73 2.00 -5.43 0.27
C GLN A 73 2.37 -5.28 -1.21
N TYR A 74 3.58 -4.79 -1.50
CA TYR A 74 4.07 -4.67 -2.87
C TYR A 74 4.04 -5.99 -3.64
N CYS A 75 4.43 -7.10 -2.98
CA CYS A 75 4.40 -8.43 -3.61
C CYS A 75 2.96 -8.92 -3.85
N LYS A 76 2.03 -8.67 -2.91
CA LYS A 76 0.60 -8.98 -3.09
C LYS A 76 0.04 -8.21 -4.30
N ASP A 77 0.32 -6.93 -4.37
CA ASP A 77 -0.11 -6.06 -5.48
C ASP A 77 0.51 -6.47 -6.82
N SER A 78 1.77 -6.91 -6.80
CA SER A 78 2.44 -7.44 -8.00
C SER A 78 1.73 -8.65 -8.60
N VAL A 79 1.22 -9.56 -7.75
CA VAL A 79 0.41 -10.70 -8.21
C VAL A 79 -0.91 -10.24 -8.81
N VAL A 80 -1.55 -9.25 -8.20
CA VAL A 80 -2.80 -8.66 -8.74
C VAL A 80 -2.53 -8.03 -10.12
N ARG A 81 -1.45 -7.27 -10.25
CA ARG A 81 -1.05 -6.69 -11.55
C ARG A 81 -0.81 -7.75 -12.61
N ALA A 82 -0.10 -8.82 -12.25
CA ALA A 82 0.18 -9.92 -13.17
C ALA A 82 -1.10 -10.64 -13.63
N LYS A 83 -2.06 -10.85 -12.72
CA LYS A 83 -3.37 -11.42 -13.06
C LYS A 83 -4.15 -10.51 -14.00
N ASN A 84 -4.20 -9.21 -13.72
CA ASN A 84 -4.88 -8.23 -14.57
C ASN A 84 -4.23 -8.17 -15.98
N ALA A 85 -2.90 -8.28 -16.07
CA ALA A 85 -2.20 -8.32 -17.35
C ALA A 85 -2.41 -9.63 -18.13
N ALA A 86 -2.67 -10.72 -17.44
CA ALA A 86 -2.95 -12.02 -18.08
C ALA A 86 -4.39 -12.13 -18.61
N GLU A 87 -5.29 -11.33 -18.10
CA GLU A 87 -6.67 -11.19 -18.61
C GLU A 87 -6.64 -10.30 -19.86
N GLU A 88 -6.08 -10.81 -20.97
CA GLU A 88 -5.98 -10.10 -22.25
C GLU A 88 -7.37 -9.70 -22.76
N GLY A 89 -7.58 -8.40 -22.94
CA GLY A 89 -8.75 -7.85 -23.66
C GLY A 89 -9.34 -6.58 -23.08
N ASP A 90 -9.31 -6.37 -21.78
CA ASP A 90 -9.92 -5.20 -21.17
C ASP A 90 -8.86 -4.15 -20.79
N LYS A 91 -8.85 -3.04 -21.51
CA LYS A 91 -8.11 -1.84 -21.15
C LYS A 91 -8.80 -1.20 -19.93
N VAL A 92 -8.51 -1.71 -18.73
CA VAL A 92 -9.09 -1.20 -17.47
C VAL A 92 -8.19 -0.11 -16.91
N ILE A 93 -8.72 1.09 -16.75
CA ILE A 93 -8.09 2.20 -16.04
C ILE A 93 -8.66 2.25 -14.62
N ARG A 94 -7.79 2.10 -13.63
CA ARG A 94 -8.15 2.13 -12.20
C ARG A 94 -8.00 3.55 -11.67
N ILE A 95 -9.11 4.10 -11.19
CA ILE A 95 -9.20 5.49 -10.78
C ILE A 95 -9.39 5.54 -9.28
N GLY A 96 -8.43 6.12 -8.57
CA GLY A 96 -8.53 6.34 -7.13
C GLY A 96 -9.57 7.39 -6.81
N VAL A 97 -10.50 7.04 -5.92
CA VAL A 97 -11.57 7.92 -5.46
C VAL A 97 -11.62 7.98 -3.94
N SER A 98 -11.95 9.15 -3.42
CA SER A 98 -12.14 9.38 -1.99
C SER A 98 -13.34 10.33 -1.77
N PRO A 99 -13.82 10.50 -0.53
CA PRO A 99 -14.85 11.50 -0.23
C PRO A 99 -14.50 12.92 -0.68
N MET A 100 -13.21 13.27 -0.71
CA MET A 100 -12.74 14.60 -1.18
C MET A 100 -12.51 14.67 -2.68
N THR A 101 -12.39 13.51 -3.35
CA THR A 101 -12.18 13.41 -4.80
C THR A 101 -13.08 12.31 -5.36
N PRO A 102 -14.40 12.54 -5.41
CA PRO A 102 -15.39 11.48 -5.67
C PRO A 102 -15.42 10.98 -7.12
N GLY A 103 -14.59 11.51 -7.99
CA GLY A 103 -14.52 11.04 -9.39
C GLY A 103 -15.72 11.40 -10.26
N GLN A 104 -16.66 12.23 -9.77
CA GLN A 104 -17.86 12.61 -10.52
C GLN A 104 -17.54 13.20 -11.89
N PHE A 105 -16.49 14.02 -11.97
CA PHE A 105 -16.02 14.62 -13.25
C PHE A 105 -15.69 13.58 -14.32
N LEU A 106 -15.29 12.37 -13.95
CA LEU A 106 -15.01 11.29 -14.90
C LEU A 106 -16.30 10.66 -15.43
N LEU A 107 -17.33 10.59 -14.60
CA LEU A 107 -18.65 10.13 -15.04
C LEU A 107 -19.25 11.10 -16.06
N ASP A 108 -19.03 12.39 -15.87
CA ASP A 108 -19.50 13.43 -16.80
C ASP A 108 -18.76 13.36 -18.14
N LEU A 109 -17.47 12.98 -18.13
CA LEU A 109 -16.65 12.80 -19.32
C LEU A 109 -16.83 11.44 -19.99
N TRP A 110 -17.43 10.46 -19.32
CA TRP A 110 -17.54 9.08 -19.80
C TRP A 110 -18.14 8.95 -21.19
N PRO A 111 -19.27 9.61 -21.54
CA PRO A 111 -19.84 9.47 -22.87
C PRO A 111 -18.85 9.89 -23.98
N SER A 112 -18.08 10.94 -23.76
CA SER A 112 -17.06 11.41 -24.70
C SER A 112 -15.89 10.44 -24.81
N ILE A 113 -15.41 9.92 -23.68
CA ILE A 113 -14.31 8.93 -23.66
C ILE A 113 -14.72 7.65 -24.37
N HIS A 114 -15.89 7.13 -24.05
CA HIS A 114 -16.39 5.87 -24.63
C HIS A 114 -16.63 5.98 -26.14
N ALA A 115 -17.04 7.15 -26.63
CA ALA A 115 -17.20 7.41 -28.06
C ALA A 115 -15.87 7.32 -28.84
N HIS A 116 -14.75 7.71 -28.22
CA HIS A 116 -13.42 7.68 -28.84
C HIS A 116 -12.63 6.39 -28.54
N CYS A 117 -12.89 5.77 -27.41
CA CYS A 117 -12.17 4.59 -26.91
C CYS A 117 -13.16 3.59 -26.30
N PRO A 118 -13.93 2.85 -27.12
CA PRO A 118 -14.99 1.96 -26.63
C PRO A 118 -14.47 0.78 -25.82
N ASP A 119 -13.22 0.38 -26.02
CA ASP A 119 -12.60 -0.77 -25.32
C ASP A 119 -12.08 -0.41 -23.92
N ILE A 120 -12.10 0.87 -23.55
CA ILE A 120 -11.64 1.28 -22.20
C ILE A 120 -12.75 1.07 -21.20
N LYS A 121 -12.39 0.46 -20.06
CA LYS A 121 -13.26 0.32 -18.88
C LYS A 121 -12.64 1.10 -17.71
N PHE A 122 -13.48 1.70 -16.87
CA PHE A 122 -13.06 2.32 -15.64
C PHE A 122 -13.41 1.44 -14.43
N LYS A 123 -12.47 1.36 -13.51
CA LYS A 123 -12.66 0.75 -12.20
C LYS A 123 -12.38 1.79 -11.13
N MET A 124 -13.40 2.15 -10.36
CA MET A 124 -13.21 3.02 -9.21
C MET A 124 -12.58 2.24 -8.06
N VAL A 125 -11.50 2.77 -7.50
CA VAL A 125 -10.75 2.19 -6.38
C VAL A 125 -10.85 3.15 -5.20
N PRO A 126 -11.67 2.83 -4.19
CA PRO A 126 -11.79 3.70 -3.02
C PRO A 126 -10.51 3.71 -2.20
N TYR A 127 -10.15 4.88 -1.66
CA TYR A 127 -9.07 5.04 -0.70
C TYR A 127 -9.42 6.04 0.40
N GLU A 128 -8.76 5.88 1.55
CA GLU A 128 -8.92 6.80 2.66
C GLU A 128 -8.04 8.04 2.48
N ASN A 129 -8.60 9.20 2.76
CA ASN A 129 -7.92 10.49 2.58
C ASN A 129 -7.23 10.92 3.89
N ASN A 130 -6.18 10.21 4.27
CA ASN A 130 -5.29 10.59 5.36
C ASN A 130 -3.89 10.95 4.82
N PRO A 131 -3.07 11.73 5.54
CA PRO A 131 -1.76 12.17 5.07
C PRO A 131 -0.81 11.02 4.71
N GLU A 132 -0.89 9.91 5.42
CA GLU A 132 -0.06 8.73 5.20
C GLU A 132 -0.45 8.03 3.89
N ASN A 133 -1.74 7.82 3.66
CA ASN A 133 -2.26 7.20 2.45
C ASN A 133 -2.05 8.07 1.19
N SER A 134 -2.14 9.38 1.30
CA SER A 134 -1.93 10.28 0.16
C SER A 134 -0.51 10.14 -0.42
N VAL A 135 0.47 9.95 0.47
CA VAL A 135 1.86 9.70 0.07
C VAL A 135 2.02 8.32 -0.55
N GLU A 136 1.39 7.31 0.03
CA GLU A 136 1.47 5.92 -0.41
C GLU A 136 0.79 5.72 -1.77
N ILE A 137 -0.37 6.31 -1.99
CA ILE A 137 -1.10 6.25 -3.27
C ILE A 137 -0.25 6.76 -4.41
N LEU A 138 0.43 7.90 -4.24
CA LEU A 138 1.28 8.46 -5.28
C LEU A 138 2.55 7.63 -5.53
N ARG A 139 3.08 6.98 -4.51
CA ARG A 139 4.18 6.01 -4.68
C ARG A 139 3.75 4.76 -5.45
N ASN A 140 2.48 4.43 -5.36
CA ASN A 140 1.89 3.20 -5.93
C ASN A 140 1.05 3.45 -7.19
N LEU A 141 1.13 4.65 -7.80
CA LEU A 141 0.53 4.90 -9.12
C LEU A 141 1.09 3.90 -10.15
N GLY A 142 0.20 3.41 -11.01
CA GLY A 142 0.49 2.33 -11.95
C GLY A 142 0.47 0.92 -11.34
N GLN A 143 0.21 0.80 -10.03
CA GLN A 143 0.08 -0.49 -9.36
C GLN A 143 -1.38 -0.89 -9.17
N ASN A 144 -2.06 -0.31 -8.18
CA ASN A 144 -3.48 -0.55 -7.89
C ASN A 144 -4.37 0.58 -8.38
N ILE A 145 -3.83 1.75 -8.57
CA ILE A 145 -4.47 2.97 -9.06
C ILE A 145 -3.62 3.49 -10.20
N ASP A 146 -4.23 3.79 -11.33
CA ASP A 146 -3.55 4.33 -12.52
C ASP A 146 -3.65 5.85 -12.55
N ILE A 147 -4.79 6.39 -12.09
CA ILE A 147 -5.07 7.82 -12.06
C ILE A 147 -5.67 8.17 -10.69
N VAL A 148 -5.22 9.27 -10.13
CA VAL A 148 -5.86 9.90 -8.97
C VAL A 148 -6.04 11.39 -9.25
N ALA A 149 -7.22 11.92 -8.93
CA ALA A 149 -7.46 13.36 -8.94
C ALA A 149 -7.25 13.92 -7.54
N GLY A 150 -6.70 15.12 -7.43
CA GLY A 150 -6.44 15.74 -6.15
C GLY A 150 -5.87 17.16 -6.29
N LEU A 151 -5.67 17.82 -5.15
CA LEU A 151 -4.98 19.09 -5.07
C LEU A 151 -3.49 18.82 -4.87
N TYR A 152 -2.67 19.20 -5.83
CA TYR A 152 -1.23 19.01 -5.80
C TYR A 152 -0.50 20.28 -6.20
N ASP A 153 0.63 20.56 -5.57
CA ASP A 153 1.57 21.56 -6.06
C ASP A 153 2.68 20.92 -6.91
N GLN A 154 3.36 21.75 -7.70
CA GLN A 154 4.41 21.27 -8.59
C GLN A 154 5.58 20.63 -7.84
N HIS A 155 5.99 21.20 -6.71
CA HIS A 155 7.10 20.69 -5.91
C HIS A 155 6.80 19.29 -5.35
N PHE A 156 5.54 19.04 -4.95
CA PHE A 156 5.09 17.75 -4.48
C PHE A 156 5.14 16.66 -5.58
N LEU A 157 4.77 17.02 -6.80
CA LEU A 157 4.77 16.11 -7.97
C LEU A 157 6.20 15.77 -8.40
N GLU A 158 7.08 16.77 -8.48
CA GLU A 158 8.49 16.57 -8.80
C GLU A 158 9.22 15.68 -7.81
N ALA A 159 8.99 15.91 -6.50
CA ALA A 159 9.58 15.10 -5.44
C ALA A 159 9.15 13.61 -5.51
N ARG A 160 8.07 13.29 -6.23
CA ARG A 160 7.50 11.95 -6.33
C ARG A 160 7.57 11.34 -7.72
N GLN A 161 8.19 12.03 -8.66
CA GLN A 161 8.33 11.59 -10.06
C GLN A 161 6.98 11.23 -10.70
N CYS A 162 5.91 11.95 -10.34
CA CYS A 162 4.58 11.76 -10.90
C CYS A 162 4.35 12.72 -12.05
N ALA A 163 3.73 12.23 -13.13
CA ALA A 163 3.17 13.08 -14.16
C ALA A 163 1.81 13.62 -13.72
N ALA A 164 1.52 14.89 -13.99
CA ALA A 164 0.23 15.50 -13.69
C ALA A 164 -0.32 16.28 -14.87
N LEU A 165 -1.64 16.32 -14.97
CA LEU A 165 -2.39 17.16 -15.87
C LEU A 165 -3.23 18.13 -15.05
N GLU A 166 -3.04 19.43 -15.24
CA GLU A 166 -3.88 20.45 -14.59
C GLU A 166 -5.28 20.41 -15.25
N LEU A 167 -6.30 20.12 -14.44
CA LEU A 167 -7.69 20.09 -14.89
C LEU A 167 -8.38 21.45 -14.68
N SER A 168 -8.10 22.09 -13.54
CA SER A 168 -8.61 23.42 -13.19
C SER A 168 -7.67 24.09 -12.19
N ARG A 169 -7.79 25.40 -12.07
CA ARG A 169 -7.06 26.19 -11.06
C ARG A 169 -8.06 26.94 -10.19
N GLU A 170 -8.19 26.50 -8.96
CA GLU A 170 -9.13 27.07 -8.00
C GLU A 170 -8.39 27.78 -6.86
N PRO A 171 -8.82 28.98 -6.45
CA PRO A 171 -8.22 29.66 -5.32
C PRO A 171 -8.62 28.96 -4.01
N ILE A 172 -7.63 28.66 -3.16
CA ILE A 172 -7.88 28.20 -1.80
C ILE A 172 -8.43 29.39 -1.01
N ARG A 173 -9.61 29.20 -0.39
CA ARG A 173 -10.26 30.18 0.46
C ARG A 173 -10.45 29.62 1.86
N CYS A 174 -10.09 30.40 2.88
CA CYS A 174 -10.42 30.07 4.27
C CYS A 174 -11.78 30.64 4.60
N ALA A 175 -12.66 29.80 5.15
CA ALA A 175 -13.85 30.28 5.82
C ALA A 175 -13.47 30.67 7.26
N VAL A 176 -13.75 31.90 7.66
CA VAL A 176 -13.60 32.39 9.03
C VAL A 176 -14.98 32.67 9.57
N SER A 177 -15.22 32.20 10.81
CA SER A 177 -16.46 32.51 11.57
C SER A 177 -16.36 33.84 12.25
#